data_2b71608d1bf6e453b4e6e4fe789e267a
#
_entry.id   2b71608d1bf6e453b4e6e4fe789e267a
#
_cell.length_a   1.000
_cell.length_b   1.000
_cell.length_c   1.000
_cell.angle_alpha   90.00
_cell.angle_beta   90.00
_cell.angle_gamma   90.00
#
_symmetry.space_group_name_H-M   'P 1'
#
loop_
_entity.id
_entity.type
_entity.pdbx_description
1 polymer ?
#
loop_
_entity_poly.entity_id
_entity_poly.type
_entity_poly.pdbx_seq_one_letter_code
_entity_poly.pdbx_strand_id
1 'polypeptide(L)'
;MTVLHGVYPVTPVKVVCINNPFAATGASVSGIVAGLKATGKEGYTVVAFAGDGGTYDIGIQSLSGALERGTDFIYVCYDNEGYMNTGTQRSSASPAGAITTTTPVLAKLQHKKDMIGIVEAHRIPYVATASPAFPLDLYDKVRAAKGIRGSRYIEVHAPCPPGWGFPNKDLVKMGKLAVETGIHVLYEIRDGKFQLTSRSLALAKKGRKKTVADYVKGQTRFKTISEDQVLGLQEFTDRRWEEFVERHARDKG
;
A
#
# COMPACT_ATOMS: atom_id res chain seq x y z
N MET A 1 -13.88 2.27 -6.64
CA MET A 1 -12.83 2.65 -7.60
C MET A 1 -12.52 1.57 -8.64
N THR A 2 -12.49 0.31 -8.27
CA THR A 2 -12.37 -0.83 -9.19
C THR A 2 -13.54 -0.98 -10.17
N VAL A 3 -14.65 -0.31 -9.93
CA VAL A 3 -15.86 -0.34 -10.81
C VAL A 3 -15.59 0.28 -12.18
N LEU A 4 -14.77 1.34 -12.27
CA LEU A 4 -14.57 2.07 -13.53
C LEU A 4 -13.85 1.27 -14.62
N HIS A 5 -12.96 0.36 -14.27
CA HIS A 5 -12.28 -0.48 -15.29
C HIS A 5 -13.07 -1.72 -15.66
N GLY A 6 -14.14 -2.04 -14.92
CA GLY A 6 -15.07 -3.10 -15.27
C GLY A 6 -16.31 -2.63 -16.05
N VAL A 7 -16.47 -1.33 -16.29
CA VAL A 7 -17.66 -0.77 -16.99
C VAL A 7 -17.38 -0.67 -18.49
N TYR A 8 -17.76 -1.70 -19.22
CA TYR A 8 -17.73 -1.67 -20.68
C TYR A 8 -18.86 -0.77 -21.23
N PRO A 9 -18.63 0.08 -22.26
CA PRO A 9 -17.41 0.20 -23.08
C PRO A 9 -16.45 1.32 -22.63
N VAL A 10 -16.68 1.96 -21.49
CA VAL A 10 -15.94 3.18 -21.06
C VAL A 10 -14.62 2.87 -20.31
N THR A 11 -14.30 1.61 -20.12
CA THR A 11 -13.04 1.23 -19.47
C THR A 11 -11.81 1.62 -20.31
N PRO A 12 -10.80 2.27 -19.74
CA PRO A 12 -9.53 2.52 -20.40
C PRO A 12 -8.63 1.27 -20.48
N VAL A 13 -9.01 0.20 -19.78
CA VAL A 13 -8.22 -1.04 -19.69
C VAL A 13 -8.50 -1.92 -20.90
N LYS A 14 -7.46 -2.17 -21.71
CA LYS A 14 -7.54 -2.95 -22.96
C LYS A 14 -6.95 -4.36 -22.82
N VAL A 15 -7.04 -4.94 -21.63
CA VAL A 15 -6.62 -6.31 -21.32
C VAL A 15 -7.77 -7.07 -20.67
N VAL A 16 -7.65 -8.39 -20.61
CA VAL A 16 -8.65 -9.21 -19.91
C VAL A 16 -8.71 -8.79 -18.43
N CYS A 17 -9.88 -8.37 -17.98
CA CYS A 17 -10.15 -8.01 -16.60
C CYS A 17 -11.20 -8.95 -16.01
N ILE A 18 -10.94 -9.46 -14.81
CA ILE A 18 -11.85 -10.31 -14.07
C ILE A 18 -12.15 -9.60 -12.74
N ASN A 19 -13.42 -9.28 -12.51
CA ASN A 19 -13.88 -8.78 -11.22
C ASN A 19 -14.24 -9.96 -10.31
N ASN A 20 -13.79 -9.93 -9.08
CA ASN A 20 -14.09 -10.94 -8.07
C ASN A 20 -14.45 -10.28 -6.72
N PRO A 21 -15.07 -11.00 -5.81
CA PRO A 21 -15.25 -10.52 -4.44
C PRO A 21 -13.90 -10.15 -3.82
N PHE A 22 -13.82 -9.02 -3.13
CA PHE A 22 -12.55 -8.49 -2.64
C PHE A 22 -11.83 -9.41 -1.63
N ALA A 23 -12.54 -10.33 -0.96
CA ALA A 23 -11.92 -11.37 -0.13
C ALA A 23 -11.18 -12.46 -0.94
N ALA A 24 -11.53 -12.63 -2.22
CA ALA A 24 -11.10 -13.77 -3.03
C ALA A 24 -9.91 -13.49 -3.95
N THR A 25 -9.34 -12.30 -3.92
CA THR A 25 -8.29 -11.88 -4.87
C THR A 25 -7.10 -12.87 -4.90
N GLY A 26 -6.57 -13.28 -3.76
CA GLY A 26 -5.47 -14.24 -3.67
C GLY A 26 -5.83 -15.64 -4.22
N ALA A 27 -7.06 -16.10 -3.95
CA ALA A 27 -7.54 -17.37 -4.47
C ALA A 27 -7.77 -17.31 -5.99
N SER A 28 -8.36 -16.22 -6.48
CA SER A 28 -8.62 -16.01 -7.90
C SER A 28 -7.34 -16.00 -8.74
N VAL A 29 -6.29 -15.27 -8.30
CA VAL A 29 -5.01 -15.26 -9.03
C VAL A 29 -4.35 -16.63 -9.03
N SER A 30 -4.46 -17.39 -7.95
CA SER A 30 -3.94 -18.77 -7.91
C SER A 30 -4.63 -19.66 -8.96
N GLY A 31 -5.95 -19.56 -9.08
CA GLY A 31 -6.71 -20.29 -10.09
C GLY A 31 -6.38 -19.85 -11.52
N ILE A 32 -6.26 -18.54 -11.77
CA ILE A 32 -5.91 -17.98 -13.09
C ILE A 32 -4.52 -18.46 -13.52
N VAL A 33 -3.51 -18.37 -12.62
CA VAL A 33 -2.14 -18.81 -12.92
C VAL A 33 -2.11 -20.31 -13.22
N ALA A 34 -2.81 -21.13 -12.41
CA ALA A 34 -2.92 -22.57 -12.66
C ALA A 34 -3.59 -22.89 -14.00
N GLY A 35 -4.67 -22.20 -14.35
CA GLY A 35 -5.37 -22.35 -15.64
C GLY A 35 -4.50 -21.94 -16.83
N LEU A 36 -3.75 -20.85 -16.72
CA LEU A 36 -2.80 -20.44 -17.77
C LEU A 36 -1.69 -21.48 -17.96
N LYS A 37 -1.17 -22.05 -16.87
CA LYS A 37 -0.19 -23.12 -16.93
C LYS A 37 -0.75 -24.37 -17.60
N ALA A 38 -1.94 -24.81 -17.19
CA ALA A 38 -2.60 -25.99 -17.77
C ALA A 38 -2.91 -25.85 -19.28
N THR A 39 -3.02 -24.62 -19.77
CA THR A 39 -3.31 -24.32 -21.18
C THR A 39 -2.07 -23.88 -21.99
N GLY A 40 -0.84 -24.02 -21.42
CA GLY A 40 0.41 -23.65 -22.11
C GLY A 40 0.60 -22.14 -22.30
N LYS A 41 -0.07 -21.32 -21.50
CA LYS A 41 -0.04 -19.84 -21.60
C LYS A 41 0.77 -19.17 -20.48
N GLU A 42 1.88 -19.76 -20.09
CA GLU A 42 2.73 -19.26 -18.98
C GLU A 42 3.43 -17.92 -19.27
N GLY A 43 3.42 -17.44 -20.52
CA GLY A 43 4.00 -16.16 -20.93
C GLY A 43 3.19 -14.93 -20.49
N TYR A 44 1.97 -15.10 -19.99
CA TYR A 44 1.14 -13.99 -19.53
C TYR A 44 1.49 -13.57 -18.11
N THR A 45 1.55 -12.25 -17.88
CA THR A 45 1.70 -11.68 -16.54
C THR A 45 0.33 -11.49 -15.91
N VAL A 46 0.09 -12.14 -14.78
CA VAL A 46 -1.14 -11.96 -13.99
C VAL A 46 -0.91 -10.84 -12.99
N VAL A 47 -1.79 -9.84 -13.02
CA VAL A 47 -1.74 -8.71 -12.07
C VAL A 47 -3.06 -8.65 -11.31
N ALA A 48 -2.99 -8.66 -9.99
CA ALA A 48 -4.11 -8.48 -9.09
C ALA A 48 -4.14 -7.06 -8.52
N PHE A 49 -5.31 -6.46 -8.45
CA PHE A 49 -5.54 -5.20 -7.76
C PHE A 49 -6.56 -5.41 -6.64
N ALA A 50 -6.19 -4.99 -5.42
CA ALA A 50 -7.11 -4.97 -4.28
C ALA A 50 -6.89 -3.74 -3.41
N GLY A 51 -7.92 -3.25 -2.75
CA GLY A 51 -7.82 -2.20 -1.75
C GLY A 51 -7.25 -2.73 -0.44
N ASP A 52 -6.92 -1.80 0.46
CA ASP A 52 -6.40 -2.13 1.79
C ASP A 52 -7.38 -3.01 2.60
N GLY A 53 -8.68 -2.71 2.62
CA GLY A 53 -9.65 -3.57 3.29
C GLY A 53 -9.70 -4.99 2.74
N GLY A 54 -9.61 -5.15 1.42
CA GLY A 54 -9.55 -6.45 0.75
C GLY A 54 -8.21 -7.18 0.96
N THR A 55 -7.15 -6.47 1.29
CA THR A 55 -5.79 -7.01 1.46
C THR A 55 -5.45 -7.28 2.93
N TYR A 56 -5.63 -6.26 3.77
CA TYR A 56 -5.24 -6.28 5.19
C TYR A 56 -6.20 -7.04 6.09
N ASP A 57 -7.46 -7.09 5.70
CA ASP A 57 -8.54 -7.64 6.52
C ASP A 57 -9.13 -8.90 5.89
N ILE A 58 -10.21 -8.77 5.14
CA ILE A 58 -11.02 -9.92 4.72
C ILE A 58 -10.31 -10.87 3.74
N GLY A 59 -9.36 -10.39 2.94
CA GLY A 59 -8.64 -11.18 1.94
C GLY A 59 -7.25 -11.65 2.34
N ILE A 60 -6.78 -11.33 3.56
CA ILE A 60 -5.43 -11.67 4.01
C ILE A 60 -5.16 -13.19 3.97
N GLN A 61 -6.15 -14.00 4.30
CA GLN A 61 -6.05 -15.45 4.26
C GLN A 61 -5.77 -15.97 2.85
N SER A 62 -6.55 -15.50 1.87
CA SER A 62 -6.39 -15.93 0.47
C SER A 62 -5.07 -15.44 -0.14
N LEU A 63 -4.62 -14.24 0.24
CA LEU A 63 -3.33 -13.70 -0.16
C LEU A 63 -2.19 -14.52 0.45
N SER A 64 -2.20 -14.74 1.77
CA SER A 64 -1.19 -15.52 2.46
C SER A 64 -1.02 -16.91 1.84
N GLY A 65 -2.11 -17.61 1.53
CA GLY A 65 -2.04 -18.90 0.85
C GLY A 65 -1.48 -18.84 -0.57
N ALA A 66 -1.73 -17.76 -1.33
CA ALA A 66 -1.16 -17.56 -2.66
C ALA A 66 0.36 -17.27 -2.59
N LEU A 67 0.79 -16.49 -1.61
CA LEU A 67 2.20 -16.18 -1.37
C LEU A 67 2.99 -17.41 -0.92
N GLU A 68 2.42 -18.19 0.00
CA GLU A 68 3.03 -19.43 0.51
C GLU A 68 3.28 -20.43 -0.62
N ARG A 69 2.35 -20.58 -1.55
CA ARG A 69 2.50 -21.45 -2.73
C ARG A 69 3.48 -20.92 -3.79
N GLY A 70 4.03 -19.73 -3.63
CA GLY A 70 4.91 -19.11 -4.63
C GLY A 70 4.23 -18.84 -5.97
N THR A 71 2.92 -18.60 -5.97
CA THR A 71 2.15 -18.34 -7.20
C THR A 71 2.75 -17.16 -7.97
N ASP A 72 2.95 -17.30 -9.29
CA ASP A 72 3.60 -16.28 -10.13
C ASP A 72 2.61 -15.17 -10.54
N PHE A 73 2.52 -14.11 -9.73
CA PHE A 73 1.66 -12.95 -9.98
C PHE A 73 2.24 -11.67 -9.37
N ILE A 74 1.77 -10.52 -9.82
CA ILE A 74 2.01 -9.22 -9.18
C ILE A 74 0.74 -8.83 -8.43
N TYR A 75 0.84 -8.62 -7.12
CA TYR A 75 -0.25 -8.09 -6.31
C TYR A 75 -0.03 -6.61 -6.04
N VAL A 76 -0.98 -5.78 -6.41
CA VAL A 76 -0.99 -4.35 -6.16
C VAL A 76 -2.06 -4.03 -5.14
N CYS A 77 -1.66 -3.69 -3.93
CA CYS A 77 -2.55 -3.13 -2.92
C CYS A 77 -2.63 -1.62 -3.09
N TYR A 78 -3.79 -1.08 -3.52
CA TYR A 78 -4.02 0.36 -3.48
C TYR A 78 -4.57 0.73 -2.10
N ASP A 79 -3.67 1.17 -1.26
CA ASP A 79 -3.95 1.52 0.12
C ASP A 79 -4.43 2.97 0.23
N ASN A 80 -5.71 3.14 0.41
CA ASN A 80 -6.35 4.43 0.67
C ASN A 80 -6.80 4.59 2.13
N GLU A 81 -6.35 3.66 3.01
CA GLU A 81 -6.51 3.71 4.46
C GLU A 81 -7.96 3.61 4.95
N GLY A 82 -8.80 2.84 4.25
CA GLY A 82 -10.18 2.56 4.67
C GLY A 82 -11.03 1.88 3.60
N TYR A 83 -12.22 1.43 3.99
CA TYR A 83 -13.24 0.98 3.04
C TYR A 83 -13.96 2.21 2.45
N MET A 84 -13.30 2.89 1.50
CA MET A 84 -13.73 4.20 1.01
C MET A 84 -15.04 4.16 0.24
N ASN A 85 -15.20 3.17 -0.64
CA ASN A 85 -16.33 3.10 -1.56
C ASN A 85 -17.67 2.85 -0.85
N THR A 86 -17.67 2.15 0.27
CA THR A 86 -18.87 1.81 1.04
C THR A 86 -19.23 2.85 2.10
N GLY A 87 -18.44 3.90 2.25
CA GLY A 87 -18.71 5.02 3.16
C GLY A 87 -17.64 5.25 4.21
N THR A 88 -16.38 4.99 3.89
CA THR A 88 -15.22 5.32 4.74
C THR A 88 -15.23 4.59 6.10
N GLN A 89 -15.52 3.28 6.09
CA GLN A 89 -15.37 2.43 7.27
C GLN A 89 -13.88 2.18 7.57
N ARG A 90 -13.61 1.89 8.83
CA ARG A 90 -12.28 1.55 9.32
C ARG A 90 -11.76 0.28 8.66
N SER A 91 -10.54 0.32 8.11
CA SER A 91 -9.72 -0.86 7.81
C SER A 91 -8.57 -0.99 8.80
N SER A 92 -7.83 -2.11 8.76
CA SER A 92 -6.58 -2.23 9.51
C SER A 92 -5.48 -1.28 9.01
N ALA A 93 -5.61 -0.76 7.78
CA ALA A 93 -4.71 0.26 7.23
C ALA A 93 -5.02 1.69 7.70
N SER A 94 -6.21 1.95 8.24
CA SER A 94 -6.55 3.29 8.75
C SER A 94 -5.56 3.72 9.84
N PRO A 95 -5.02 4.94 9.81
CA PRO A 95 -4.05 5.40 10.81
C PRO A 95 -4.69 5.61 12.18
N ALA A 96 -3.88 5.55 13.23
CA ALA A 96 -4.30 5.95 14.57
C ALA A 96 -4.74 7.43 14.59
N GLY A 97 -5.77 7.76 15.35
CA GLY A 97 -6.35 9.10 15.43
C GLY A 97 -7.32 9.45 14.29
N ALA A 98 -7.45 8.61 13.26
CA ALA A 98 -8.40 8.87 12.18
C ALA A 98 -9.83 8.48 12.58
N ILE A 99 -10.78 9.40 12.33
CA ILE A 99 -12.22 9.14 12.41
C ILE A 99 -12.66 8.41 11.14
N THR A 100 -13.51 7.41 11.31
CA THR A 100 -14.19 6.71 10.23
C THR A 100 -15.68 6.56 10.59
N THR A 101 -16.51 6.12 9.64
CA THR A 101 -17.94 5.88 9.92
C THR A 101 -18.19 4.78 10.93
N THR A 102 -17.25 3.87 11.14
CA THR A 102 -17.32 2.82 12.17
C THR A 102 -16.53 3.15 13.45
N THR A 103 -15.80 4.26 13.48
CA THR A 103 -15.13 4.81 14.67
C THR A 103 -15.38 6.32 14.79
N PRO A 104 -16.67 6.75 14.91
CA PRO A 104 -17.02 8.16 14.78
C PRO A 104 -16.71 9.01 16.02
N VAL A 105 -16.62 8.39 17.20
CA VAL A 105 -16.48 9.09 18.49
C VAL A 105 -15.03 9.08 18.98
N LEU A 106 -14.46 7.88 19.15
CA LEU A 106 -13.11 7.71 19.75
C LEU A 106 -11.98 7.66 18.73
N ALA A 107 -12.29 7.77 17.41
CA ALA A 107 -11.34 7.53 16.34
C ALA A 107 -10.68 6.13 16.45
N LYS A 108 -9.73 5.83 15.57
CA LYS A 108 -8.99 4.56 15.66
C LYS A 108 -7.82 4.69 16.65
N LEU A 109 -7.73 3.81 17.61
CA LEU A 109 -6.67 3.81 18.62
C LEU A 109 -5.39 3.06 18.15
N GLN A 110 -5.56 1.98 17.38
CA GLN A 110 -4.45 1.13 16.96
C GLN A 110 -3.71 1.73 15.76
N HIS A 111 -2.40 1.56 15.74
CA HIS A 111 -1.59 1.86 14.55
C HIS A 111 -2.01 0.99 13.34
N LYS A 112 -1.60 1.43 12.16
CA LYS A 112 -1.75 0.67 10.92
C LYS A 112 -1.08 -0.71 11.07
N LYS A 113 -1.79 -1.76 10.61
CA LYS A 113 -1.23 -3.12 10.55
C LYS A 113 0.01 -3.13 9.63
N ASP A 114 1.06 -3.79 10.05
CA ASP A 114 2.26 -3.97 9.22
C ASP A 114 2.05 -5.08 8.19
N MET A 115 1.37 -4.73 7.10
CA MET A 115 1.11 -5.67 6.02
C MET A 115 2.38 -6.07 5.26
N ILE A 116 3.32 -5.14 5.13
CA ILE A 116 4.60 -5.42 4.47
C ILE A 116 5.39 -6.48 5.25
N GLY A 117 5.47 -6.35 6.58
CA GLY A 117 6.12 -7.35 7.43
C GLY A 117 5.47 -8.73 7.31
N ILE A 118 4.13 -8.79 7.24
CA ILE A 118 3.38 -10.05 7.03
C ILE A 118 3.72 -10.65 5.65
N VAL A 119 3.74 -9.85 4.59
CA VAL A 119 4.06 -10.30 3.23
C VAL A 119 5.52 -10.74 3.13
N GLU A 120 6.43 -9.99 3.72
CA GLU A 120 7.87 -10.31 3.74
C GLU A 120 8.16 -11.63 4.47
N ALA A 121 7.40 -11.95 5.52
CA ALA A 121 7.52 -13.21 6.25
C ALA A 121 7.29 -14.45 5.35
N HIS A 122 6.61 -14.32 4.20
CA HIS A 122 6.48 -15.37 3.19
C HIS A 122 7.73 -15.54 2.31
N ARG A 123 8.77 -14.70 2.49
CA ARG A 123 10.03 -14.75 1.74
C ARG A 123 9.84 -14.71 0.22
N ILE A 124 8.87 -13.92 -0.24
CA ILE A 124 8.64 -13.71 -1.66
C ILE A 124 9.78 -12.87 -2.28
N PRO A 125 10.08 -13.05 -3.56
CA PRO A 125 11.26 -12.44 -4.20
C PRO A 125 11.20 -10.92 -4.32
N TYR A 126 9.99 -10.32 -4.26
CA TYR A 126 9.86 -8.87 -4.39
C TYR A 126 8.72 -8.29 -3.58
N VAL A 127 9.05 -7.28 -2.77
CA VAL A 127 8.09 -6.46 -2.02
C VAL A 127 8.47 -4.98 -2.21
N ALA A 128 7.51 -4.11 -2.42
CA ALA A 128 7.77 -2.68 -2.54
C ALA A 128 6.60 -1.84 -1.99
N THR A 129 6.93 -0.64 -1.56
CA THR A 129 5.99 0.44 -1.28
C THR A 129 6.11 1.52 -2.34
N ALA A 130 5.03 2.15 -2.73
CA ALA A 130 5.02 3.18 -3.77
C ALA A 130 3.94 4.24 -3.50
N SER A 131 3.99 5.35 -4.22
CA SER A 131 2.96 6.38 -4.19
C SER A 131 2.80 7.02 -5.57
N PRO A 132 1.58 7.30 -6.04
CA PRO A 132 1.33 8.04 -7.29
C PRO A 132 1.92 9.46 -7.26
N ALA A 133 2.20 10.01 -6.08
CA ALA A 133 2.88 11.31 -5.95
C ALA A 133 4.36 11.27 -6.37
N PHE A 134 4.93 10.07 -6.57
CA PHE A 134 6.27 9.79 -7.07
C PHE A 134 6.20 8.80 -8.25
N PRO A 135 5.67 9.24 -9.40
CA PRO A 135 5.30 8.33 -10.50
C PRO A 135 6.48 7.59 -11.12
N LEU A 136 7.67 8.18 -11.16
CA LEU A 136 8.86 7.50 -11.70
C LEU A 136 9.30 6.34 -10.79
N ASP A 137 9.29 6.53 -9.48
CA ASP A 137 9.58 5.47 -8.51
C ASP A 137 8.56 4.31 -8.61
N LEU A 138 7.27 4.63 -8.74
CA LEU A 138 6.23 3.62 -8.96
C LEU A 138 6.46 2.87 -10.29
N TYR A 139 6.78 3.57 -11.37
CA TYR A 139 7.05 2.97 -12.67
C TYR A 139 8.24 2.01 -12.61
N ASP A 140 9.35 2.41 -11.99
CA ASP A 140 10.54 1.57 -11.86
C ASP A 140 10.26 0.30 -11.05
N LYS A 141 9.46 0.39 -9.98
CA LYS A 141 9.05 -0.75 -9.16
C LYS A 141 8.15 -1.73 -9.94
N VAL A 142 7.21 -1.22 -10.73
CA VAL A 142 6.37 -2.07 -11.60
C VAL A 142 7.22 -2.77 -12.66
N ARG A 143 8.18 -2.06 -13.28
CA ARG A 143 9.13 -2.66 -14.22
C ARG A 143 9.98 -3.75 -13.56
N ALA A 144 10.49 -3.50 -12.36
CA ALA A 144 11.26 -4.48 -11.60
C ALA A 144 10.41 -5.72 -11.30
N ALA A 145 9.21 -5.54 -10.77
CA ALA A 145 8.28 -6.63 -10.48
C ALA A 145 7.95 -7.47 -11.72
N LYS A 146 7.80 -6.83 -12.90
CA LYS A 146 7.53 -7.55 -14.17
C LYS A 146 8.70 -8.47 -14.57
N GLY A 147 9.93 -8.11 -14.26
CA GLY A 147 11.12 -8.89 -14.58
C GLY A 147 11.41 -10.06 -13.62
N ILE A 148 10.70 -10.15 -12.51
CA ILE A 148 10.91 -11.15 -11.46
C ILE A 148 9.82 -12.23 -11.55
N ARG A 149 10.18 -13.50 -11.34
CA ARG A 149 9.23 -14.62 -11.28
C ARG A 149 8.85 -14.92 -9.82
N GLY A 150 7.71 -15.55 -9.62
CA GLY A 150 7.13 -15.86 -8.31
C GLY A 150 6.13 -14.81 -7.84
N SER A 151 5.85 -14.75 -6.56
CA SER A 151 4.91 -13.77 -5.98
C SER A 151 5.60 -12.42 -5.79
N ARG A 152 4.99 -11.33 -6.24
CA ARG A 152 5.47 -9.96 -6.07
C ARG A 152 4.35 -9.13 -5.47
N TYR A 153 4.70 -8.26 -4.52
CA TYR A 153 3.74 -7.40 -3.82
C TYR A 153 4.17 -5.93 -3.90
N ILE A 154 3.26 -5.06 -4.28
CA ILE A 154 3.47 -3.61 -4.29
C ILE A 154 2.33 -2.95 -3.52
N GLU A 155 2.65 -2.27 -2.43
CA GLU A 155 1.72 -1.42 -1.70
C GLU A 155 1.79 0.02 -2.24
N VAL A 156 0.70 0.50 -2.78
CA VAL A 156 0.59 1.84 -3.35
C VAL A 156 -0.24 2.71 -2.42
N HIS A 157 0.39 3.62 -1.70
CA HIS A 157 -0.31 4.59 -0.85
C HIS A 157 -1.07 5.59 -1.72
N ALA A 158 -2.39 5.51 -1.69
CA ALA A 158 -3.32 6.20 -2.58
C ALA A 158 -4.22 7.18 -1.80
N PRO A 159 -3.79 8.44 -1.59
CA PRO A 159 -4.61 9.44 -0.90
C PRO A 159 -6.01 9.55 -1.49
N CYS A 160 -7.03 9.58 -0.63
CA CYS A 160 -8.43 9.61 -1.02
C CYS A 160 -9.08 10.94 -0.56
N PRO A 161 -9.22 11.95 -1.44
CA PRO A 161 -9.77 13.24 -1.06
C PRO A 161 -11.11 13.18 -0.33
N PRO A 162 -12.15 12.47 -0.83
CA PRO A 162 -13.42 12.39 -0.13
C PRO A 162 -13.34 11.62 1.19
N GLY A 163 -12.55 10.55 1.24
CA GLY A 163 -12.45 9.71 2.44
C GLY A 163 -11.62 10.35 3.56
N TRP A 164 -10.59 11.13 3.22
CA TRP A 164 -9.75 11.82 4.19
C TRP A 164 -10.21 13.24 4.49
N GLY A 165 -11.11 13.78 3.66
CA GLY A 165 -11.68 15.12 3.82
C GLY A 165 -10.70 16.24 3.53
N PHE A 166 -10.10 16.24 2.33
CA PHE A 166 -9.27 17.33 1.82
C PHE A 166 -9.63 17.66 0.36
N PRO A 167 -9.32 18.87 -0.15
CA PRO A 167 -9.64 19.27 -1.53
C PRO A 167 -8.92 18.41 -2.59
N ASN A 168 -9.58 18.06 -3.69
CA ASN A 168 -9.01 17.26 -4.79
C ASN A 168 -7.69 17.82 -5.34
N LYS A 169 -7.56 19.15 -5.40
CA LYS A 169 -6.33 19.84 -5.85
C LYS A 169 -5.09 19.53 -5.00
N ASP A 170 -5.29 19.09 -3.76
CA ASP A 170 -4.21 18.78 -2.82
C ASP A 170 -3.79 17.30 -2.85
N LEU A 171 -4.34 16.47 -3.75
CA LEU A 171 -4.05 15.03 -3.84
C LEU A 171 -2.55 14.72 -3.88
N VAL A 172 -1.82 15.34 -4.81
CA VAL A 172 -0.38 15.13 -4.97
C VAL A 172 0.39 15.67 -3.77
N LYS A 173 -0.05 16.79 -3.20
CA LYS A 173 0.54 17.37 -1.98
C LYS A 173 0.41 16.44 -0.80
N MET A 174 -0.76 15.81 -0.59
CA MET A 174 -0.97 14.84 0.49
C MET A 174 -0.10 13.59 0.32
N GLY A 175 0.02 13.05 -0.88
CA GLY A 175 0.92 11.93 -1.16
C GLY A 175 2.40 12.30 -0.93
N LYS A 176 2.82 13.52 -1.27
CA LYS A 176 4.17 14.01 -0.95
C LYS A 176 4.39 14.18 0.55
N LEU A 177 3.42 14.75 1.27
CA LEU A 177 3.50 14.92 2.72
C LEU A 177 3.61 13.57 3.44
N ALA A 178 2.84 12.56 3.04
CA ALA A 178 2.94 11.22 3.61
C ALA A 178 4.39 10.67 3.56
N VAL A 179 5.08 10.88 2.43
CA VAL A 179 6.47 10.44 2.28
C VAL A 179 7.45 11.37 3.01
N GLU A 180 7.25 12.67 2.95
CA GLU A 180 8.16 13.67 3.55
C GLU A 180 8.11 13.69 5.09
N THR A 181 7.03 13.18 5.69
CA THR A 181 6.90 13.00 7.13
C THR A 181 7.36 11.62 7.62
N GLY A 182 7.56 10.66 6.70
CA GLY A 182 7.92 9.29 7.03
C GLY A 182 6.73 8.40 7.39
N ILE A 183 5.49 8.89 7.34
CA ILE A 183 4.27 8.07 7.55
C ILE A 183 4.19 6.98 6.50
N HIS A 184 4.54 7.31 5.24
CA HIS A 184 4.72 6.34 4.18
C HIS A 184 6.15 6.40 3.67
N VAL A 185 6.88 5.29 3.74
CA VAL A 185 8.29 5.22 3.34
C VAL A 185 8.41 4.50 2.00
N LEU A 186 9.14 5.07 1.04
CA LEU A 186 9.39 4.46 -0.26
C LEU A 186 10.62 3.56 -0.20
N TYR A 187 10.41 2.27 -0.42
CA TYR A 187 11.46 1.25 -0.43
C TYR A 187 11.09 0.05 -1.29
N GLU A 188 12.04 -0.80 -1.51
CA GLU A 188 11.85 -2.13 -2.06
C GLU A 188 12.69 -3.17 -1.30
N ILE A 189 12.24 -4.42 -1.35
CA ILE A 189 12.92 -5.59 -0.81
C ILE A 189 13.04 -6.58 -1.96
N ARG A 190 14.27 -6.94 -2.32
CA ARG A 190 14.57 -7.92 -3.36
C ARG A 190 15.36 -9.08 -2.74
N ASP A 191 14.80 -10.27 -2.80
CA ASP A 191 15.41 -11.46 -2.20
C ASP A 191 15.87 -11.23 -0.75
N GLY A 192 15.03 -10.57 0.05
CA GLY A 192 15.26 -10.22 1.45
C GLY A 192 16.14 -8.98 1.69
N LYS A 193 16.76 -8.40 0.66
CA LYS A 193 17.59 -7.18 0.79
C LYS A 193 16.74 -5.92 0.68
N PHE A 194 16.74 -5.13 1.73
CA PHE A 194 15.97 -3.88 1.85
C PHE A 194 16.74 -2.69 1.27
N GLN A 195 16.03 -1.84 0.53
CA GLN A 195 16.61 -0.61 -0.02
C GLN A 195 15.60 0.54 -0.01
N LEU A 196 15.93 1.65 0.65
CA LEU A 196 15.21 2.91 0.50
C LEU A 196 15.33 3.43 -0.93
N THR A 197 14.25 4.02 -1.46
CA THR A 197 14.20 4.53 -2.84
C THR A 197 13.79 6.00 -2.89
N SER A 198 14.02 6.64 -4.04
CA SER A 198 13.48 7.94 -4.40
C SER A 198 13.58 8.99 -3.27
N ARG A 199 12.45 9.62 -2.91
CA ARG A 199 12.40 10.67 -1.89
C ARG A 199 12.81 10.18 -0.50
N SER A 200 12.45 8.96 -0.10
CA SER A 200 12.83 8.42 1.21
C SER A 200 14.34 8.25 1.32
N LEU A 201 15.01 7.77 0.28
CA LEU A 201 16.48 7.71 0.24
C LEU A 201 17.12 9.10 0.35
N ALA A 202 16.54 10.10 -0.34
CA ALA A 202 17.04 11.47 -0.28
C ALA A 202 16.86 12.09 1.11
N LEU A 203 15.77 11.77 1.82
CA LEU A 203 15.51 12.22 3.19
C LEU A 203 16.48 11.57 4.18
N ALA A 204 16.75 10.27 4.05
CA ALA A 204 17.71 9.57 4.89
C ALA A 204 19.12 10.18 4.79
N LYS A 205 19.55 10.54 3.56
CA LYS A 205 20.84 11.22 3.33
C LYS A 205 20.90 12.62 3.94
N LYS A 206 19.78 13.36 3.96
CA LYS A 206 19.71 14.75 4.45
C LYS A 206 19.47 14.86 5.96
N GLY A 207 19.05 13.77 6.63
CA GLY A 207 18.73 13.76 8.05
C GLY A 207 17.53 14.62 8.47
N ARG A 208 16.65 15.00 7.52
CA ARG A 208 15.51 15.89 7.81
C ARG A 208 14.22 15.36 7.19
N LYS A 209 13.19 15.21 8.04
CA LYS A 209 11.79 14.95 7.67
C LYS A 209 10.92 16.15 8.06
N LYS A 210 9.73 16.27 7.48
CA LYS A 210 8.66 17.13 8.00
C LYS A 210 8.01 16.47 9.22
N THR A 211 7.28 17.26 10.00
CA THR A 211 6.55 16.75 11.17
C THR A 211 5.27 16.04 10.74
N VAL A 212 4.82 15.08 11.54
CA VAL A 212 3.53 14.40 11.34
C VAL A 212 2.37 15.39 11.42
N ALA A 213 2.49 16.45 12.21
CA ALA A 213 1.52 17.54 12.29
C ALA A 213 1.25 18.17 10.92
N ASP A 214 2.26 18.30 10.03
CA ASP A 214 2.08 18.81 8.67
C ASP A 214 1.19 17.90 7.80
N TYR A 215 1.25 16.58 8.04
CA TYR A 215 0.41 15.61 7.33
C TYR A 215 -1.02 15.57 7.86
N VAL A 216 -1.18 15.59 9.17
CA VAL A 216 -2.48 15.55 9.85
C VAL A 216 -3.30 16.80 9.54
N LYS A 217 -2.63 17.97 9.50
CA LYS A 217 -3.25 19.25 9.23
C LYS A 217 -3.92 19.28 7.85
N GLY A 218 -5.17 19.68 7.83
CA GLY A 218 -5.93 19.82 6.57
C GLY A 218 -6.66 18.56 6.12
N GLN A 219 -6.65 17.48 6.93
CA GLN A 219 -7.45 16.27 6.73
C GLN A 219 -8.59 16.22 7.76
N THR A 220 -9.84 16.27 7.32
CA THR A 220 -10.99 16.29 8.24
C THR A 220 -11.11 15.02 9.08
N ARG A 221 -10.54 13.88 8.61
CA ARG A 221 -10.53 12.63 9.38
C ARG A 221 -9.72 12.73 10.69
N PHE A 222 -8.91 13.77 10.86
CA PHE A 222 -8.14 14.04 12.08
C PHE A 222 -8.67 15.24 12.88
N LYS A 223 -9.88 15.71 12.61
CA LYS A 223 -10.44 16.92 13.25
C LYS A 223 -10.53 16.87 14.77
N THR A 224 -10.54 15.68 15.36
CA THR A 224 -10.62 15.46 16.82
C THR A 224 -9.32 14.90 17.42
N ILE A 225 -8.26 14.80 16.63
CA ILE A 225 -6.98 14.29 17.12
C ILE A 225 -6.41 15.28 18.18
N SER A 226 -6.01 14.75 19.33
CA SER A 226 -5.37 15.58 20.38
C SER A 226 -3.89 15.80 20.08
N GLU A 227 -3.28 16.79 20.74
CA GLU A 227 -1.83 17.03 20.66
C GLU A 227 -1.04 15.80 21.08
N ASP A 228 -1.44 15.14 22.18
CA ASP A 228 -0.80 13.91 22.66
C ASP A 228 -0.89 12.78 21.62
N GLN A 229 -2.01 12.64 20.93
CA GLN A 229 -2.15 11.66 19.85
C GLN A 229 -1.26 11.99 18.65
N VAL A 230 -1.08 13.27 18.31
CA VAL A 230 -0.14 13.70 17.27
C VAL A 230 1.29 13.41 17.68
N LEU A 231 1.66 13.67 18.93
CA LEU A 231 2.98 13.34 19.48
C LEU A 231 3.23 11.83 19.44
N GLY A 232 2.29 11.02 19.90
CA GLY A 232 2.41 9.56 19.85
C GLY A 232 2.53 9.03 18.41
N LEU A 233 1.84 9.63 17.46
CA LEU A 233 1.97 9.28 16.04
C LEU A 233 3.34 9.70 15.47
N GLN A 234 3.88 10.86 15.93
CA GLN A 234 5.23 11.32 15.59
C GLN A 234 6.30 10.34 16.10
N GLU A 235 6.24 9.98 17.38
CA GLU A 235 7.19 9.05 18.01
C GLU A 235 7.17 7.67 17.32
N PHE A 236 5.98 7.15 17.04
CA PHE A 236 5.84 5.89 16.29
C PHE A 236 6.46 5.98 14.89
N THR A 237 6.22 7.10 14.18
CA THR A 237 6.75 7.34 12.84
C THR A 237 8.26 7.48 12.85
N ASP A 238 8.81 8.18 13.84
CA ASP A 238 10.26 8.39 13.96
C ASP A 238 10.99 7.09 14.27
N ARG A 239 10.49 6.29 15.20
CA ARG A 239 11.05 4.97 15.52
C ARG A 239 11.07 4.05 14.28
N ARG A 240 9.96 3.95 13.54
CA ARG A 240 9.92 3.16 12.30
C ARG A 240 10.86 3.70 11.22
N TRP A 241 10.98 5.01 11.14
CA TRP A 241 11.91 5.64 10.20
C TRP A 241 13.36 5.26 10.52
N GLU A 242 13.77 5.31 11.78
CA GLU A 242 15.10 4.90 12.24
C GLU A 242 15.37 3.44 11.90
N GLU A 243 14.43 2.53 12.19
CA GLU A 243 14.52 1.11 11.82
C GLU A 243 14.75 0.91 10.31
N PHE A 244 14.07 1.67 9.46
CA PHE A 244 14.24 1.59 8.01
C PHE A 244 15.59 2.14 7.54
N VAL A 245 16.07 3.21 8.13
CA VAL A 245 17.39 3.79 7.81
C VAL A 245 18.51 2.83 8.22
N GLU A 246 18.43 2.26 9.41
CA GLU A 246 19.39 1.26 9.91
C GLU A 246 19.38 0.00 9.04
N ARG A 247 18.20 -0.50 8.69
CA ARG A 247 18.06 -1.65 7.81
C ARG A 247 18.67 -1.38 6.42
N HIS A 248 18.40 -0.20 5.86
CA HIS A 248 19.01 0.20 4.58
C HIS A 248 20.53 0.24 4.65
N ALA A 249 21.10 0.76 5.74
CA ALA A 249 22.55 0.82 5.92
C ALA A 249 23.16 -0.58 6.02
N ARG A 250 22.54 -1.48 6.79
CA ARG A 250 22.99 -2.86 6.97
C ARG A 250 22.93 -3.67 5.67
N ASP A 251 21.84 -3.60 4.94
CA ASP A 251 21.60 -4.45 3.76
C ASP A 251 22.31 -3.94 2.50
N LYS A 252 22.94 -2.75 2.57
CA LYS A 252 23.72 -2.15 1.50
C LYS A 252 25.21 -2.58 1.51
N GLY A 253 25.70 -3.04 2.66
CA GLY A 253 27.06 -3.57 2.83
C GLY A 253 27.15 -4.99 2.32
#